data_2fa80ca5be0c39415d21b648a0f5ad58
#
_entry.id   2fa80ca5be0c39415d21b648a0f5ad58
#
_cell.length_a   1.000
_cell.length_b   1.000
_cell.length_c   1.000
_cell.angle_alpha   90.00
_cell.angle_beta   90.00
_cell.angle_gamma   90.00
#
_symmetry.space_group_name_H-M   'P 1'
#
loop_
_entity.id
_entity.type
_entity.pdbx_description
1 polymer ?
#
loop_
_entity_poly.entity_id
_entity_poly.type
_entity_poly.pdbx_seq_one_letter_code
_entity_poly.pdbx_strand_id
1 'polypeptide(L)'
;MYDVISRKELANRLSNPILAEELSLSHGCSHLIVDAKTPGQWPNDIYQSQCPIIALGTEKESSNTAPVDMYCNEDQIEFLVSSIDQQPEASAIACQVLRNNSASGTEQGLLAESLAYSLLLESQSFKSWLKNRPTRQLDRTADVNVIIERENKTLIIILDRPKKHNAYSEALKDKFCEALQLGASDQSIDQIQISGTGPSFCSGGDLNEFGSVTNAAASHLSRVTRSAGYLLSTIQEKTHFQVHGACIGAGIELTAFSHSISAHEDSFFQLPEVSMGLIPGAGGTVSINRRIGRQKTAYMAITGLRVDSQTALNWGLVDTLFT
;
A
#
# COMPACT_ATOMS: atom_id res chain seq x y z
N MET A 1 8.62 15.54 24.17
CA MET A 1 7.94 14.54 25.03
C MET A 1 6.56 14.39 24.45
N TYR A 2 6.19 13.19 24.02
CA TYR A 2 4.88 12.93 23.38
C TYR A 2 3.81 12.83 24.47
N ASP A 3 2.59 13.27 24.13
CA ASP A 3 1.43 13.05 24.99
C ASP A 3 0.97 11.59 24.81
N VAL A 4 1.19 10.76 25.83
CA VAL A 4 0.88 9.34 25.83
C VAL A 4 -0.29 9.10 26.78
N ILE A 5 -1.40 8.63 26.24
CA ILE A 5 -2.63 8.38 27.03
C ILE A 5 -2.78 6.90 27.40
N SER A 6 -3.64 6.63 28.37
CA SER A 6 -4.01 5.26 28.74
C SER A 6 -5.10 4.68 27.82
N ARG A 7 -5.22 3.34 27.80
CA ARG A 7 -6.34 2.65 27.10
C ARG A 7 -7.70 3.14 27.59
N LYS A 8 -7.85 3.39 28.92
CA LYS A 8 -9.07 3.92 29.50
C LYS A 8 -9.41 5.30 28.97
N GLU A 9 -8.40 6.16 28.85
CA GLU A 9 -8.56 7.51 28.30
C GLU A 9 -8.97 7.46 26.83
N LEU A 10 -8.33 6.59 26.01
CA LEU A 10 -8.74 6.38 24.63
C LEU A 10 -10.21 5.96 24.53
N ALA A 11 -10.63 4.97 25.31
CA ALA A 11 -12.02 4.49 25.32
C ALA A 11 -13.00 5.60 25.72
N ASN A 12 -12.63 6.44 26.69
CA ASN A 12 -13.44 7.58 27.11
C ASN A 12 -13.59 8.62 25.99
N ARG A 13 -12.51 9.00 25.33
CA ARG A 13 -12.53 9.96 24.22
C ARG A 13 -13.37 9.48 23.05
N LEU A 14 -13.22 8.23 22.65
CA LEU A 14 -13.95 7.65 21.51
C LEU A 14 -15.43 7.40 21.82
N SER A 15 -15.81 7.18 23.08
CA SER A 15 -17.23 7.01 23.48
C SER A 15 -18.00 8.33 23.58
N ASN A 16 -17.31 9.45 23.62
CA ASN A 16 -17.90 10.79 23.68
C ASN A 16 -17.76 11.50 22.32
N PRO A 17 -18.85 11.76 21.58
CA PRO A 17 -18.76 12.37 20.24
C PRO A 17 -18.00 13.70 20.22
N ILE A 18 -18.12 14.53 21.25
CA ILE A 18 -17.43 15.83 21.34
C ILE A 18 -15.91 15.59 21.45
N LEU A 19 -15.49 14.69 22.34
CA LEU A 19 -14.06 14.38 22.51
C LEU A 19 -13.47 13.64 21.31
N ALA A 20 -14.29 12.86 20.58
CA ALA A 20 -13.87 12.19 19.36
C ALA A 20 -13.56 13.18 18.22
N GLU A 21 -14.28 14.31 18.12
CA GLU A 21 -13.98 15.36 17.15
C GLU A 21 -12.60 15.99 17.37
N GLU A 22 -12.12 16.04 18.61
CA GLU A 22 -10.77 16.55 18.94
C GLU A 22 -9.66 15.64 18.37
N LEU A 23 -9.96 14.37 18.07
CA LEU A 23 -9.03 13.42 17.48
C LEU A 23 -8.96 13.57 15.95
N SER A 24 -8.70 14.79 15.49
CA SER A 24 -8.64 15.14 14.07
C SER A 24 -7.60 16.21 13.76
N LEU A 25 -7.13 16.22 12.52
CA LEU A 25 -6.24 17.27 12.02
C LEU A 25 -6.87 18.67 12.10
N SER A 26 -8.18 18.79 11.92
CA SER A 26 -8.91 20.05 12.02
C SER A 26 -8.82 20.67 13.42
N HIS A 27 -8.58 19.86 14.44
CA HIS A 27 -8.39 20.29 15.83
C HIS A 27 -6.92 20.22 16.29
N GLY A 28 -5.98 20.05 15.33
CA GLY A 28 -4.55 20.05 15.61
C GLY A 28 -4.00 18.70 16.11
N CYS A 29 -4.78 17.62 16.05
CA CYS A 29 -4.35 16.29 16.44
C CYS A 29 -3.87 15.51 15.19
N SER A 30 -2.55 15.42 14.97
CA SER A 30 -1.98 14.66 13.86
C SER A 30 -1.94 13.16 14.14
N HIS A 31 -1.82 12.74 15.40
CA HIS A 31 -1.77 11.35 15.86
C HIS A 31 -2.10 11.25 17.34
N LEU A 32 -2.40 10.06 17.81
CA LEU A 32 -2.61 9.77 19.23
C LEU A 32 -1.76 8.57 19.63
N ILE A 33 -1.01 8.69 20.73
CA ILE A 33 -0.18 7.61 21.26
C ILE A 33 -0.85 7.05 22.51
N VAL A 34 -0.99 5.72 22.54
CA VAL A 34 -1.62 4.98 23.64
C VAL A 34 -0.63 3.99 24.22
N ASP A 35 -0.38 4.06 25.52
CA ASP A 35 0.46 3.07 26.19
C ASP A 35 -0.29 1.72 26.26
N ALA A 36 0.21 0.76 25.48
CA ALA A 36 -0.36 -0.59 25.40
C ALA A 36 -0.28 -1.38 26.71
N LYS A 37 0.57 -0.99 27.65
CA LYS A 37 0.77 -1.64 28.93
C LYS A 37 -0.17 -1.13 30.04
N THR A 38 -0.85 0.03 29.79
CA THR A 38 -1.78 0.58 30.80
C THR A 38 -2.99 -0.32 31.02
N PRO A 39 -3.52 -0.39 32.25
CA PRO A 39 -4.73 -1.14 32.52
C PRO A 39 -5.94 -0.50 31.81
N GLY A 40 -6.91 -1.34 31.46
CA GLY A 40 -8.16 -0.92 30.80
C GLY A 40 -8.51 -1.79 29.60
N GLN A 41 -9.75 -1.73 29.20
CA GLN A 41 -10.20 -2.36 27.96
C GLN A 41 -9.91 -1.43 26.78
N TRP A 42 -9.56 -2.03 25.66
CA TRP A 42 -9.54 -1.30 24.38
C TRP A 42 -10.98 -0.92 23.99
N PRO A 43 -11.19 0.19 23.30
CA PRO A 43 -12.49 0.46 22.68
C PRO A 43 -12.85 -0.64 21.69
N ASN A 44 -14.13 -0.77 21.35
CA ASN A 44 -14.58 -1.80 20.40
C ASN A 44 -14.07 -1.53 18.99
N ASP A 45 -13.95 -0.25 18.63
CA ASP A 45 -13.42 0.23 17.35
C ASP A 45 -12.80 1.62 17.51
N ILE A 46 -12.23 2.13 16.40
CA ILE A 46 -11.58 3.45 16.33
C ILE A 46 -12.09 4.30 15.16
N TYR A 47 -13.23 3.95 14.58
CA TYR A 47 -13.78 4.68 13.42
C TYR A 47 -14.11 6.13 13.72
N GLN A 48 -14.35 6.49 14.96
CA GLN A 48 -14.59 7.88 15.39
C GLN A 48 -13.33 8.76 15.31
N SER A 49 -12.13 8.17 15.44
CA SER A 49 -10.88 8.93 15.30
C SER A 49 -10.59 9.25 13.85
N GLN A 50 -10.31 10.51 13.56
CA GLN A 50 -9.89 10.96 12.23
C GLN A 50 -8.37 11.00 12.08
N CYS A 51 -7.61 10.89 13.18
CA CYS A 51 -6.15 10.78 13.17
C CYS A 51 -5.68 9.33 13.39
N PRO A 52 -4.42 9.00 13.01
CA PRO A 52 -3.77 7.74 13.36
C PRO A 52 -3.71 7.48 14.87
N ILE A 53 -4.00 6.25 15.29
CA ILE A 53 -3.85 5.79 16.67
C ILE A 53 -2.69 4.79 16.73
N ILE A 54 -1.69 5.11 17.55
CA ILE A 54 -0.46 4.34 17.71
C ILE A 54 -0.46 3.69 19.09
N ALA A 55 -0.29 2.37 19.16
CA ALA A 55 -0.03 1.68 20.41
C ALA A 55 1.48 1.64 20.67
N LEU A 56 1.92 2.24 21.76
CA LEU A 56 3.28 2.13 22.26
C LEU A 56 3.42 0.80 23.03
N GLY A 57 4.14 -0.15 22.43
CA GLY A 57 4.29 -1.51 22.91
C GLY A 57 4.20 -2.52 21.77
N THR A 58 4.36 -3.81 22.10
CA THR A 58 4.28 -4.89 21.11
C THR A 58 2.84 -5.30 20.83
N GLU A 59 2.62 -5.93 19.68
CA GLU A 59 1.34 -6.54 19.30
C GLU A 59 0.85 -7.55 20.39
N LYS A 60 1.78 -8.32 20.97
CA LYS A 60 1.47 -9.27 22.05
C LYS A 60 1.01 -8.58 23.34
N GLU A 61 1.61 -7.43 23.69
CA GLU A 61 1.23 -6.64 24.87
C GLU A 61 -0.14 -5.97 24.70
N SER A 62 -0.54 -5.69 23.46
CA SER A 62 -1.80 -5.01 23.13
C SER A 62 -3.00 -5.95 22.98
N SER A 63 -2.81 -7.26 22.94
CA SER A 63 -3.68 -8.28 22.33
C SER A 63 -3.74 -8.11 20.79
N ASN A 64 -3.74 -9.23 20.06
CA ASN A 64 -3.77 -9.25 18.57
C ASN A 64 -5.05 -8.61 17.97
N THR A 65 -5.97 -8.13 18.79
CA THR A 65 -7.26 -7.56 18.39
C THR A 65 -7.41 -6.09 18.78
N ALA A 66 -6.33 -5.43 19.27
CA ALA A 66 -6.43 -4.03 19.65
C ALA A 66 -6.81 -3.16 18.43
N PRO A 67 -7.82 -2.32 18.55
CA PRO A 67 -8.30 -1.48 17.46
C PRO A 67 -7.41 -0.24 17.31
N VAL A 68 -6.12 -0.45 16.99
CA VAL A 68 -5.14 0.61 16.74
C VAL A 68 -4.69 0.56 15.29
N ASP A 69 -4.12 1.64 14.78
CA ASP A 69 -3.63 1.66 13.41
C ASP A 69 -2.23 1.08 13.28
N MET A 70 -1.40 1.27 14.29
CA MET A 70 -0.02 0.79 14.28
C MET A 70 0.45 0.43 15.68
N TYR A 71 1.46 -0.45 15.74
CA TYR A 71 2.26 -0.71 16.93
C TYR A 71 3.66 -0.17 16.71
N CYS A 72 4.29 0.35 17.76
CA CYS A 72 5.69 0.70 17.74
C CYS A 72 6.33 0.54 19.13
N ASN A 73 7.63 0.32 19.16
CA ASN A 73 8.43 0.33 20.35
C ASN A 73 8.96 1.75 20.64
N GLU A 74 9.54 1.95 21.83
CA GLU A 74 10.08 3.25 22.26
C GLU A 74 11.19 3.79 21.34
N ASP A 75 11.99 2.92 20.74
CA ASP A 75 13.05 3.26 19.78
C ASP A 75 12.51 3.61 18.38
N GLN A 76 11.29 3.26 18.06
CA GLN A 76 10.65 3.49 16.77
C GLN A 76 9.72 4.71 16.74
N ILE A 77 9.26 5.16 17.92
CA ILE A 77 8.19 6.17 18.02
C ILE A 77 8.58 7.50 17.38
N GLU A 78 9.81 7.96 17.59
CA GLU A 78 10.29 9.24 17.06
C GLU A 78 10.25 9.24 15.53
N PHE A 79 10.72 8.17 14.91
CA PHE A 79 10.69 8.03 13.46
C PHE A 79 9.26 7.97 12.91
N LEU A 80 8.38 7.20 13.56
CA LEU A 80 6.97 7.08 13.15
C LEU A 80 6.23 8.41 13.26
N VAL A 81 6.36 9.10 14.39
CA VAL A 81 5.71 10.40 14.60
C VAL A 81 6.25 11.44 13.61
N SER A 82 7.56 11.50 13.41
CA SER A 82 8.15 12.39 12.41
C SER A 82 7.61 12.13 11.01
N SER A 83 7.39 10.86 10.64
CA SER A 83 6.81 10.49 9.34
C SER A 83 5.36 10.97 9.21
N ILE A 84 4.55 10.84 10.26
CA ILE A 84 3.17 11.34 10.29
C ILE A 84 3.15 12.86 10.18
N ASP A 85 3.96 13.56 10.97
CA ASP A 85 3.96 15.03 11.02
C ASP A 85 4.46 15.67 9.72
N GLN A 86 5.29 14.97 8.95
CA GLN A 86 5.69 15.39 7.61
C GLN A 86 4.55 15.31 6.59
N GLN A 87 3.64 14.33 6.73
CA GLN A 87 2.54 14.08 5.81
C GLN A 87 1.25 13.74 6.58
N PRO A 88 0.72 14.65 7.39
CA PRO A 88 -0.36 14.34 8.32
C PRO A 88 -1.67 13.98 7.60
N GLU A 89 -2.01 14.66 6.49
CA GLU A 89 -3.22 14.37 5.70
C GLU A 89 -3.15 12.97 5.07
N ALA A 90 -2.04 12.65 4.41
CA ALA A 90 -1.85 11.35 3.77
C ALA A 90 -1.82 10.21 4.80
N SER A 91 -1.20 10.43 5.96
CA SER A 91 -1.15 9.45 7.06
C SER A 91 -2.55 9.18 7.65
N ALA A 92 -3.34 10.24 7.88
CA ALA A 92 -4.70 10.11 8.38
C ALA A 92 -5.59 9.36 7.37
N ILE A 93 -5.54 9.75 6.09
CA ILE A 93 -6.32 9.14 5.02
C ILE A 93 -5.90 7.67 4.79
N ALA A 94 -4.60 7.36 4.86
CA ALA A 94 -4.11 5.99 4.78
C ALA A 94 -4.74 5.11 5.87
N CYS A 95 -4.73 5.57 7.12
CA CYS A 95 -5.34 4.85 8.24
C CYS A 95 -6.86 4.67 8.05
N GLN A 96 -7.58 5.70 7.62
CA GLN A 96 -9.03 5.62 7.36
C GLN A 96 -9.35 4.61 6.27
N VAL A 97 -8.62 4.64 5.15
CA VAL A 97 -8.79 3.67 4.05
C VAL A 97 -8.48 2.26 4.49
N LEU A 98 -7.41 2.05 5.26
CA LEU A 98 -7.04 0.74 5.77
C LEU A 98 -8.06 0.19 6.77
N ARG A 99 -8.65 1.04 7.63
CA ARG A 99 -9.76 0.65 8.53
C ARG A 99 -10.96 0.17 7.72
N ASN A 100 -11.38 0.95 6.71
CA ASN A 100 -12.46 0.60 5.81
C ASN A 100 -12.19 -0.73 5.08
N ASN A 101 -10.98 -0.89 4.53
CA ASN A 101 -10.62 -2.04 3.70
C ASN A 101 -10.43 -3.33 4.49
N SER A 102 -10.27 -3.25 5.81
CA SER A 102 -10.24 -4.43 6.68
C SER A 102 -11.58 -5.16 6.77
N ALA A 103 -12.69 -4.47 6.51
CA ALA A 103 -14.03 -5.02 6.54
C ALA A 103 -14.71 -5.08 5.16
N SER A 104 -14.10 -4.50 4.12
CA SER A 104 -14.70 -4.36 2.78
C SER A 104 -14.29 -5.50 1.84
N GLY A 105 -15.14 -5.77 0.85
CA GLY A 105 -14.79 -6.59 -0.31
C GLY A 105 -13.72 -5.93 -1.19
N THR A 106 -13.16 -6.69 -2.13
CA THR A 106 -12.08 -6.18 -3.00
C THR A 106 -12.51 -4.96 -3.80
N GLU A 107 -13.66 -5.02 -4.45
CA GLU A 107 -14.16 -3.93 -5.29
C GLU A 107 -14.38 -2.64 -4.50
N GLN A 108 -15.05 -2.75 -3.35
CA GLN A 108 -15.32 -1.62 -2.47
C GLN A 108 -14.01 -1.02 -1.93
N GLY A 109 -13.05 -1.88 -1.57
CA GLY A 109 -11.75 -1.44 -1.11
C GLY A 109 -10.93 -0.72 -2.17
N LEU A 110 -10.89 -1.24 -3.40
CA LEU A 110 -10.23 -0.60 -4.54
C LEU A 110 -10.90 0.72 -4.93
N LEU A 111 -12.23 0.80 -4.84
CA LEU A 111 -12.98 2.03 -5.06
C LEU A 111 -12.60 3.08 -4.02
N ALA A 112 -12.63 2.72 -2.73
CA ALA A 112 -12.26 3.62 -1.62
C ALA A 112 -10.81 4.12 -1.75
N GLU A 113 -9.87 3.22 -2.07
CA GLU A 113 -8.47 3.57 -2.33
C GLU A 113 -8.36 4.58 -3.47
N SER A 114 -9.00 4.32 -4.60
CA SER A 114 -8.92 5.19 -5.78
C SER A 114 -9.53 6.57 -5.54
N LEU A 115 -10.62 6.68 -4.77
CA LEU A 115 -11.21 7.96 -4.37
C LEU A 115 -10.28 8.73 -3.44
N ALA A 116 -9.72 8.07 -2.43
CA ALA A 116 -8.80 8.68 -1.47
C ALA A 116 -7.49 9.11 -2.15
N TYR A 117 -6.93 8.29 -3.03
CA TYR A 117 -5.77 8.65 -3.84
C TYR A 117 -6.04 9.90 -4.68
N SER A 118 -7.22 9.97 -5.33
CA SER A 118 -7.60 11.10 -6.16
C SER A 118 -7.81 12.38 -5.35
N LEU A 119 -8.35 12.27 -4.13
CA LEU A 119 -8.44 13.39 -3.20
C LEU A 119 -7.05 13.96 -2.89
N LEU A 120 -6.08 13.08 -2.59
CA LEU A 120 -4.72 13.48 -2.26
C LEU A 120 -3.93 14.06 -3.44
N LEU A 121 -4.26 13.75 -4.68
CA LEU A 121 -3.66 14.42 -5.85
C LEU A 121 -3.91 15.94 -5.84
N GLU A 122 -4.98 16.39 -5.18
CA GLU A 122 -5.31 17.81 -5.04
C GLU A 122 -4.72 18.45 -3.76
N SER A 123 -4.11 17.67 -2.88
CA SER A 123 -3.52 18.17 -1.62
C SER A 123 -2.34 19.11 -1.86
N GLN A 124 -2.11 20.02 -0.93
CA GLN A 124 -0.96 20.92 -0.97
C GLN A 124 0.35 20.15 -0.77
N SER A 125 0.33 19.10 0.01
CA SER A 125 1.48 18.23 0.28
C SER A 125 1.98 17.57 -1.00
N PHE A 126 1.09 16.92 -1.77
CA PHE A 126 1.47 16.31 -3.04
C PHE A 126 1.92 17.35 -4.08
N LYS A 127 1.21 18.48 -4.20
CA LYS A 127 1.59 19.58 -5.11
C LYS A 127 2.98 20.15 -4.79
N SER A 128 3.30 20.28 -3.50
CA SER A 128 4.63 20.72 -3.04
C SER A 128 5.70 19.69 -3.35
N TRP A 129 5.44 18.41 -3.09
CA TRP A 129 6.35 17.33 -3.46
C TRP A 129 6.62 17.31 -4.96
N LEU A 130 5.58 17.44 -5.79
CA LEU A 130 5.69 17.45 -7.25
C LEU A 130 6.53 18.63 -7.76
N LYS A 131 6.33 19.82 -7.18
CA LYS A 131 7.08 21.05 -7.53
C LYS A 131 8.57 20.94 -7.19
N ASN A 132 8.90 20.28 -6.09
CA ASN A 132 10.29 20.16 -5.63
C ASN A 132 11.06 19.02 -6.32
N ARG A 133 10.40 18.27 -7.19
CA ARG A 133 11.00 17.19 -7.94
C ARG A 133 11.78 17.70 -9.15
N PRO A 134 12.96 17.10 -9.47
CA PRO A 134 13.62 17.39 -10.74
C PRO A 134 12.71 17.07 -11.91
N THR A 135 12.45 18.04 -12.78
CA THR A 135 11.68 17.82 -14.00
C THR A 135 12.48 16.90 -14.92
N ARG A 136 11.96 15.71 -15.18
CA ARG A 136 12.50 14.83 -16.22
C ARG A 136 11.58 14.88 -17.42
N GLN A 137 12.16 14.92 -18.63
CA GLN A 137 11.36 14.81 -19.85
C GLN A 137 10.63 13.47 -19.88
N LEU A 138 9.35 13.50 -20.21
CA LEU A 138 8.54 12.31 -20.48
C LEU A 138 9.14 11.60 -21.70
N ASP A 139 9.89 10.55 -21.46
CA ASP A 139 10.34 9.64 -22.50
C ASP A 139 9.20 8.67 -22.83
N ARG A 140 8.31 9.10 -23.72
CA ARG A 140 7.18 8.29 -24.19
C ARG A 140 7.62 7.17 -25.16
N THR A 141 8.88 7.17 -25.59
CA THR A 141 9.43 6.21 -26.57
C THR A 141 10.18 5.06 -25.92
N ALA A 142 10.32 5.05 -24.60
CA ALA A 142 10.95 3.94 -23.91
C ALA A 142 10.19 2.65 -24.20
N ASP A 143 10.89 1.67 -24.76
CA ASP A 143 10.37 0.35 -25.08
C ASP A 143 9.66 -0.26 -23.85
N VAL A 144 8.35 -0.17 -23.82
CA VAL A 144 7.50 -0.81 -22.82
C VAL A 144 7.02 -2.12 -23.43
N ASN A 145 7.38 -3.22 -22.83
CA ASN A 145 6.94 -4.51 -23.26
C ASN A 145 6.44 -5.38 -22.10
N VAL A 146 5.53 -6.28 -22.42
CA VAL A 146 5.13 -7.42 -21.59
C VAL A 146 5.25 -8.64 -22.49
N ILE A 147 6.16 -9.53 -22.14
CA ILE A 147 6.34 -10.78 -22.88
C ILE A 147 5.28 -11.74 -22.38
N ILE A 148 4.59 -12.37 -23.33
CA ILE A 148 3.53 -13.34 -23.04
C ILE A 148 3.90 -14.63 -23.76
N GLU A 149 4.09 -15.68 -22.98
CA GLU A 149 4.41 -17.01 -23.48
C GLU A 149 3.42 -18.03 -22.91
N ARG A 150 3.28 -19.15 -23.58
CA ARG A 150 2.44 -20.23 -23.08
C ARG A 150 3.21 -21.54 -23.11
N GLU A 151 3.29 -22.19 -21.97
CA GLU A 151 3.81 -23.54 -21.82
C GLU A 151 2.70 -24.47 -21.32
N ASN A 152 2.17 -25.31 -22.20
CA ASN A 152 1.03 -26.18 -21.88
C ASN A 152 -0.18 -25.43 -21.35
N LYS A 153 -0.45 -25.54 -20.04
CA LYS A 153 -1.56 -24.87 -19.31
C LYS A 153 -1.09 -23.69 -18.46
N THR A 154 0.19 -23.32 -18.57
CA THR A 154 0.78 -22.20 -17.86
C THR A 154 0.92 -21.01 -18.79
N LEU A 155 0.38 -19.87 -18.39
CA LEU A 155 0.63 -18.57 -19.01
C LEU A 155 1.80 -17.90 -18.28
N ILE A 156 2.83 -17.54 -19.01
CA ILE A 156 4.01 -16.84 -18.49
C ILE A 156 3.90 -15.37 -18.91
N ILE A 157 3.94 -14.46 -17.95
CA ILE A 157 3.88 -13.03 -18.16
C ILE A 157 5.15 -12.40 -17.58
N ILE A 158 5.91 -11.68 -18.41
CA ILE A 158 7.17 -11.07 -17.97
C ILE A 158 7.11 -9.56 -18.22
N LEU A 159 7.25 -8.77 -17.17
CA LEU A 159 7.43 -7.32 -17.30
C LEU A 159 8.80 -7.05 -17.92
N ASP A 160 8.84 -6.38 -19.06
CA ASP A 160 10.08 -6.19 -19.82
C ASP A 160 10.33 -4.70 -20.14
N ARG A 161 10.77 -3.99 -19.11
CA ARG A 161 11.22 -2.59 -19.18
C ARG A 161 12.45 -2.39 -18.28
N PRO A 162 13.52 -3.19 -18.45
CA PRO A 162 14.63 -3.26 -17.48
C PRO A 162 15.37 -1.93 -17.30
N LYS A 163 15.49 -1.10 -18.35
CA LYS A 163 16.16 0.22 -18.30
C LYS A 163 15.45 1.21 -17.37
N LYS A 164 14.20 0.95 -17.01
CA LYS A 164 13.39 1.75 -16.10
C LYS A 164 12.97 0.95 -14.87
N HIS A 165 13.68 -0.15 -14.57
CA HIS A 165 13.37 -1.02 -13.43
C HIS A 165 11.89 -1.47 -13.40
N ASN A 166 11.31 -1.72 -14.58
CA ASN A 166 9.91 -2.09 -14.77
C ASN A 166 8.94 -1.10 -14.09
N ALA A 167 9.27 0.19 -14.09
CA ALA A 167 8.41 1.24 -13.53
C ALA A 167 7.02 1.18 -14.18
N TYR A 168 5.99 1.14 -13.33
CA TYR A 168 4.59 0.94 -13.69
C TYR A 168 4.00 2.21 -14.29
N SER A 169 4.15 2.36 -15.60
CA SER A 169 3.57 3.43 -16.42
C SER A 169 2.18 3.05 -16.91
N GLU A 170 1.42 4.03 -17.45
CA GLU A 170 0.13 3.76 -18.08
C GLU A 170 0.26 2.73 -19.22
N ALA A 171 1.30 2.85 -20.05
CA ALA A 171 1.55 1.90 -21.12
C ALA A 171 1.87 0.48 -20.62
N LEU A 172 2.64 0.35 -19.52
CA LEU A 172 2.90 -0.97 -18.91
C LEU A 172 1.64 -1.54 -18.28
N LYS A 173 0.85 -0.71 -17.58
CA LYS A 173 -0.45 -1.08 -17.02
C LYS A 173 -1.35 -1.68 -18.10
N ASP A 174 -1.45 -1.01 -19.23
CA ASP A 174 -2.33 -1.42 -20.31
C ASP A 174 -1.97 -2.79 -20.87
N LYS A 175 -0.69 -3.00 -21.21
CA LYS A 175 -0.20 -4.30 -21.70
C LYS A 175 -0.33 -5.40 -20.63
N PHE A 176 -0.06 -5.06 -19.38
CA PHE A 176 -0.19 -6.00 -18.27
C PHE A 176 -1.66 -6.42 -18.07
N CYS A 177 -2.60 -5.47 -18.11
CA CYS A 177 -4.03 -5.76 -18.05
C CYS A 177 -4.49 -6.65 -19.21
N GLU A 178 -3.99 -6.44 -20.44
CA GLU A 178 -4.28 -7.30 -21.59
C GLU A 178 -3.81 -8.75 -21.36
N ALA A 179 -2.59 -8.92 -20.82
CA ALA A 179 -2.07 -10.23 -20.46
C ALA A 179 -2.91 -10.93 -19.37
N LEU A 180 -3.32 -10.18 -18.34
CA LEU A 180 -4.19 -10.70 -17.27
C LEU A 180 -5.58 -11.07 -17.78
N GLN A 181 -6.16 -10.28 -18.70
CA GLN A 181 -7.45 -10.58 -19.35
C GLN A 181 -7.38 -11.87 -20.16
N LEU A 182 -6.27 -12.11 -20.88
CA LEU A 182 -6.03 -13.39 -21.56
C LEU A 182 -6.06 -14.55 -20.54
N GLY A 183 -5.32 -14.40 -19.43
CA GLY A 183 -5.32 -15.40 -18.36
C GLY A 183 -6.68 -15.61 -17.70
N ALA A 184 -7.51 -14.56 -17.60
CA ALA A 184 -8.86 -14.65 -17.03
C ALA A 184 -9.87 -15.32 -17.97
N SER A 185 -9.77 -15.05 -19.28
CA SER A 185 -10.74 -15.52 -20.28
C SER A 185 -10.47 -16.92 -20.79
N ASP A 186 -9.22 -17.38 -20.84
CA ASP A 186 -8.87 -18.71 -21.33
C ASP A 186 -8.93 -19.75 -20.19
N GLN A 187 -9.99 -20.54 -20.19
CA GLN A 187 -10.22 -21.59 -19.19
C GLN A 187 -9.25 -22.78 -19.32
N SER A 188 -8.48 -22.86 -20.40
CA SER A 188 -7.44 -23.88 -20.55
C SER A 188 -6.11 -23.51 -19.84
N ILE A 189 -6.05 -22.30 -19.23
CA ILE A 189 -4.93 -21.84 -18.42
C ILE A 189 -5.21 -22.15 -16.95
N ASP A 190 -4.47 -23.10 -16.41
CA ASP A 190 -4.58 -23.53 -15.01
C ASP A 190 -3.65 -22.71 -14.08
N GLN A 191 -2.57 -22.13 -14.63
CA GLN A 191 -1.55 -21.41 -13.87
C GLN A 191 -1.08 -20.15 -14.62
N ILE A 192 -0.81 -19.08 -13.89
CA ILE A 192 -0.23 -17.85 -14.41
C ILE A 192 1.03 -17.54 -13.59
N GLN A 193 2.18 -17.50 -14.25
CA GLN A 193 3.47 -17.15 -13.65
C GLN A 193 3.86 -15.75 -14.10
N ILE A 194 4.18 -14.88 -13.14
CA ILE A 194 4.50 -13.47 -13.40
C ILE A 194 5.88 -13.16 -12.84
N SER A 195 6.73 -12.58 -13.67
CA SER A 195 8.10 -12.17 -13.32
C SER A 195 8.48 -10.84 -14.01
N GLY A 196 9.71 -10.40 -13.83
CA GLY A 196 10.24 -9.22 -14.51
C GLY A 196 11.67 -9.40 -14.99
N THR A 197 12.07 -8.69 -16.03
CA THR A 197 13.46 -8.66 -16.52
C THR A 197 14.28 -7.60 -15.79
N GLY A 198 15.61 -7.72 -15.87
CA GLY A 198 16.55 -6.72 -15.39
C GLY A 198 16.82 -6.79 -13.87
N PRO A 199 17.29 -5.69 -13.24
CA PRO A 199 17.78 -5.73 -11.86
C PRO A 199 16.69 -5.62 -10.79
N SER A 200 15.42 -5.41 -11.18
CA SER A 200 14.30 -5.20 -10.26
C SER A 200 13.02 -5.76 -10.86
N PHE A 201 12.19 -6.36 -10.02
CA PHE A 201 10.87 -6.79 -10.45
C PHE A 201 10.02 -5.58 -10.89
N CYS A 202 9.85 -4.57 -10.02
CA CYS A 202 9.16 -3.32 -10.35
C CYS A 202 9.47 -2.24 -9.31
N SER A 203 9.90 -1.07 -9.76
CA SER A 203 10.26 0.07 -8.91
C SER A 203 9.09 1.00 -8.54
N GLY A 204 7.85 0.56 -8.76
CA GLY A 204 6.65 1.35 -8.47
C GLY A 204 6.17 2.18 -9.65
N GLY A 205 5.26 3.11 -9.39
CA GLY A 205 4.71 4.00 -10.42
C GLY A 205 5.78 4.78 -11.16
N ASP A 206 5.64 4.93 -12.49
CA ASP A 206 6.59 5.75 -13.26
C ASP A 206 6.46 7.20 -12.82
N LEU A 207 7.45 7.62 -12.04
CA LEU A 207 7.45 8.97 -11.49
C LEU A 207 7.35 10.07 -12.56
N ASN A 208 7.72 9.83 -13.82
CA ASN A 208 7.58 10.83 -14.88
C ASN A 208 6.12 11.10 -15.27
N GLU A 209 5.20 10.20 -14.93
CA GLU A 209 3.77 10.35 -15.19
C GLU A 209 3.02 11.05 -14.04
N PHE A 210 3.65 11.18 -12.85
CA PHE A 210 3.05 11.87 -11.72
C PHE A 210 2.83 13.36 -12.04
N GLY A 211 1.59 13.84 -11.86
CA GLY A 211 1.18 15.20 -12.17
C GLY A 211 0.89 15.45 -13.66
N SER A 212 0.97 14.42 -14.54
CA SER A 212 0.57 14.56 -15.94
C SER A 212 -0.95 14.66 -16.13
N VAL A 213 -1.74 14.11 -15.22
CA VAL A 213 -3.20 14.22 -15.21
C VAL A 213 -3.59 15.33 -14.27
N THR A 214 -4.22 16.38 -14.80
CA THR A 214 -4.63 17.57 -14.05
C THR A 214 -6.05 17.49 -13.48
N ASN A 215 -6.76 16.38 -13.74
CA ASN A 215 -8.13 16.18 -13.29
C ASN A 215 -8.24 14.92 -12.43
N ALA A 216 -8.45 15.12 -11.13
CA ALA A 216 -8.56 14.02 -10.16
C ALA A 216 -9.70 13.03 -10.48
N ALA A 217 -10.85 13.52 -10.99
CA ALA A 217 -11.96 12.65 -11.39
C ALA A 217 -11.60 11.77 -12.60
N ALA A 218 -10.94 12.34 -13.61
CA ALA A 218 -10.47 11.57 -14.78
C ALA A 218 -9.42 10.52 -14.34
N SER A 219 -8.54 10.88 -13.43
CA SER A 219 -7.55 9.97 -12.84
C SER A 219 -8.22 8.81 -12.09
N HIS A 220 -9.26 9.11 -11.31
CA HIS A 220 -10.07 8.08 -10.64
C HIS A 220 -10.73 7.13 -11.65
N LEU A 221 -11.44 7.68 -12.62
CA LEU A 221 -12.15 6.88 -13.64
C LEU A 221 -11.18 5.98 -14.42
N SER A 222 -10.01 6.48 -14.80
CA SER A 222 -8.97 5.67 -15.46
C SER A 222 -8.51 4.50 -14.60
N ARG A 223 -8.28 4.70 -13.28
CA ARG A 223 -7.87 3.63 -12.37
C ARG A 223 -8.92 2.55 -12.18
N VAL A 224 -10.19 2.93 -12.02
CA VAL A 224 -11.27 1.95 -11.80
C VAL A 224 -11.71 1.25 -13.08
N THR A 225 -11.59 1.91 -14.24
CA THR A 225 -11.97 1.31 -15.54
C THR A 225 -10.99 0.20 -15.95
N ARG A 226 -9.68 0.39 -15.69
CA ARG A 226 -8.63 -0.57 -16.07
C ARG A 226 -7.73 -0.82 -14.88
N SER A 227 -8.16 -1.72 -14.00
CA SER A 227 -7.51 -2.04 -12.74
C SER A 227 -6.83 -3.41 -12.81
N ALA A 228 -5.49 -3.43 -12.82
CA ALA A 228 -4.73 -4.69 -12.74
C ALA A 228 -4.96 -5.39 -11.38
N GLY A 229 -5.09 -4.63 -10.28
CA GLY A 229 -5.42 -5.19 -8.96
C GLY A 229 -6.75 -5.92 -8.94
N TYR A 230 -7.79 -5.36 -9.59
CA TYR A 230 -9.07 -6.04 -9.73
C TYR A 230 -8.95 -7.32 -10.56
N LEU A 231 -8.31 -7.27 -11.73
CA LEU A 231 -8.10 -8.45 -12.57
C LEU A 231 -7.33 -9.54 -11.82
N LEU A 232 -6.24 -9.21 -11.15
CA LEU A 232 -5.47 -10.15 -10.33
C LEU A 232 -6.35 -10.78 -9.24
N SER A 233 -7.22 -10.01 -8.59
CA SER A 233 -8.11 -10.55 -7.55
C SER A 233 -9.11 -11.58 -8.09
N THR A 234 -9.51 -11.48 -9.37
CA THR A 234 -10.44 -12.44 -10.00
C THR A 234 -9.78 -13.76 -10.41
N ILE A 235 -8.46 -13.75 -10.58
CA ILE A 235 -7.65 -14.91 -11.00
C ILE A 235 -6.61 -15.28 -9.94
N GLN A 236 -6.80 -14.83 -8.71
CA GLN A 236 -5.86 -14.98 -7.60
C GLN A 236 -5.36 -16.41 -7.46
N GLU A 237 -6.25 -17.38 -7.39
CA GLU A 237 -5.95 -18.80 -7.08
C GLU A 237 -4.96 -19.46 -8.03
N LYS A 238 -4.85 -18.98 -9.27
CA LYS A 238 -3.93 -19.51 -10.27
C LYS A 238 -2.72 -18.62 -10.57
N THR A 239 -2.59 -17.49 -9.86
CA THR A 239 -1.53 -16.50 -10.11
C THR A 239 -0.39 -16.63 -9.10
N HIS A 240 0.83 -16.71 -9.62
CA HIS A 240 2.07 -16.86 -8.86
C HIS A 240 3.08 -15.80 -9.33
N PHE A 241 3.67 -15.08 -8.39
CA PHE A 241 4.73 -14.12 -8.69
C PHE A 241 6.10 -14.65 -8.28
N GLN A 242 7.07 -14.42 -9.14
CA GLN A 242 8.49 -14.57 -8.83
C GLN A 242 9.16 -13.20 -8.91
N VAL A 243 9.61 -12.66 -7.79
CA VAL A 243 10.11 -11.30 -7.69
C VAL A 243 11.57 -11.24 -7.24
N HIS A 244 12.28 -10.18 -7.64
CA HIS A 244 13.68 -9.96 -7.29
C HIS A 244 14.00 -8.47 -7.20
N GLY A 245 15.06 -8.13 -6.45
CA GLY A 245 15.52 -6.77 -6.30
C GLY A 245 14.44 -5.85 -5.71
N ALA A 246 14.24 -4.68 -6.29
CA ALA A 246 13.25 -3.72 -5.81
C ALA A 246 11.81 -4.12 -6.18
N CYS A 247 10.93 -4.19 -5.17
CA CYS A 247 9.49 -4.40 -5.27
C CYS A 247 8.80 -3.25 -4.53
N ILE A 248 8.61 -2.12 -5.21
CA ILE A 248 8.21 -0.85 -4.59
C ILE A 248 6.82 -0.43 -5.09
N GLY A 249 5.96 0.11 -4.22
CA GLY A 249 4.63 0.62 -4.57
C GLY A 249 3.84 -0.40 -5.39
N ALA A 250 3.41 -0.03 -6.61
CA ALA A 250 2.69 -0.94 -7.51
C ALA A 250 3.37 -2.32 -7.67
N GLY A 251 4.69 -2.42 -7.51
CA GLY A 251 5.43 -3.67 -7.59
C GLY A 251 5.04 -4.66 -6.52
N ILE A 252 4.85 -4.23 -5.27
CA ILE A 252 4.36 -5.12 -4.21
C ILE A 252 2.84 -5.05 -4.06
N GLU A 253 2.20 -3.92 -4.36
CA GLU A 253 0.76 -3.79 -4.26
C GLU A 253 0.01 -4.79 -5.17
N LEU A 254 0.43 -4.90 -6.43
CA LEU A 254 -0.16 -5.81 -7.40
C LEU A 254 0.20 -7.27 -7.09
N THR A 255 1.45 -7.52 -6.73
CA THR A 255 1.96 -8.85 -6.39
C THR A 255 1.18 -9.46 -5.21
N ALA A 256 0.81 -8.64 -4.24
CA ALA A 256 0.08 -9.09 -3.04
C ALA A 256 -1.34 -9.61 -3.30
N PHE A 257 -1.90 -9.44 -4.51
CA PHE A 257 -3.18 -10.05 -4.91
C PHE A 257 -3.05 -11.52 -5.32
N SER A 258 -1.86 -12.08 -5.48
CA SER A 258 -1.66 -13.44 -5.99
C SER A 258 -1.88 -14.53 -4.93
N HIS A 259 -1.94 -15.77 -5.42
CA HIS A 259 -1.94 -16.96 -4.57
C HIS A 259 -0.62 -17.10 -3.81
N SER A 260 0.51 -16.98 -4.51
CA SER A 260 1.82 -17.06 -3.88
C SER A 260 2.85 -16.09 -4.48
N ILE A 261 3.83 -15.72 -3.65
CA ILE A 261 4.96 -14.87 -3.97
C ILE A 261 6.23 -15.57 -3.55
N SER A 262 7.08 -15.88 -4.54
CA SER A 262 8.46 -16.30 -4.31
C SER A 262 9.39 -15.11 -4.51
N ALA A 263 10.19 -14.77 -3.51
CA ALA A 263 11.10 -13.64 -3.57
C ALA A 263 12.56 -14.08 -3.55
N HIS A 264 13.40 -13.44 -4.37
CA HIS A 264 14.84 -13.63 -4.27
C HIS A 264 15.35 -13.07 -2.92
N GLU A 265 16.37 -13.68 -2.34
CA GLU A 265 16.91 -13.27 -1.02
C GLU A 265 17.31 -11.79 -0.95
N ASP A 266 17.80 -11.22 -2.06
CA ASP A 266 18.18 -9.80 -2.15
C ASP A 266 16.98 -8.86 -2.37
N SER A 267 15.76 -9.37 -2.40
CA SER A 267 14.58 -8.53 -2.62
C SER A 267 14.32 -7.62 -1.43
N PHE A 268 13.79 -6.44 -1.72
CA PHE A 268 13.22 -5.57 -0.71
C PHE A 268 11.90 -4.98 -1.16
N PHE A 269 11.05 -4.66 -0.18
CA PHE A 269 9.70 -4.17 -0.37
C PHE A 269 9.52 -2.80 0.28
N GLN A 270 8.78 -1.91 -0.37
CA GLN A 270 8.60 -0.54 0.14
C GLN A 270 7.30 0.06 -0.36
N LEU A 271 6.64 0.87 0.47
CA LEU A 271 5.51 1.72 0.11
C LEU A 271 5.89 3.19 0.37
N PRO A 272 6.37 3.92 -0.63
CA PRO A 272 6.89 5.28 -0.44
C PRO A 272 5.81 6.37 -0.58
N GLU A 273 4.57 6.02 -0.92
CA GLU A 273 3.53 6.93 -1.39
C GLU A 273 3.17 8.00 -0.35
N VAL A 274 3.13 7.65 0.94
CA VAL A 274 2.78 8.61 2.00
C VAL A 274 3.82 9.73 2.09
N SER A 275 5.11 9.42 1.92
CA SER A 275 6.17 10.46 1.88
C SER A 275 6.03 11.44 0.71
N MET A 276 5.26 11.08 -0.31
CA MET A 276 4.92 11.92 -1.46
C MET A 276 3.62 12.73 -1.25
N GLY A 277 2.93 12.55 -0.13
CA GLY A 277 1.60 13.11 0.15
C GLY A 277 0.45 12.33 -0.48
N LEU A 278 0.67 11.04 -0.81
CA LEU A 278 -0.30 10.12 -1.40
C LEU A 278 -0.51 8.90 -0.49
N ILE A 279 -1.32 7.96 -0.92
CA ILE A 279 -1.42 6.61 -0.34
C ILE A 279 -1.09 5.58 -1.43
N PRO A 280 -0.85 4.29 -1.11
CA PRO A 280 -0.80 3.24 -2.12
C PRO A 280 -2.01 3.31 -3.05
N GLY A 281 -1.80 3.23 -4.36
CA GLY A 281 -2.84 3.50 -5.36
C GLY A 281 -2.98 2.45 -6.46
N ALA A 282 -2.29 1.32 -6.32
CA ALA A 282 -2.39 0.16 -7.22
C ALA A 282 -3.08 -1.06 -6.55
N GLY A 283 -3.75 -0.84 -5.42
CA GLY A 283 -4.49 -1.85 -4.68
C GLY A 283 -3.85 -2.25 -3.34
N GLY A 284 -2.74 -1.62 -2.94
CA GLY A 284 -1.96 -2.03 -1.76
C GLY A 284 -2.71 -1.92 -0.44
N THR A 285 -3.63 -0.98 -0.31
CA THR A 285 -4.47 -0.86 0.89
C THR A 285 -5.47 -2.01 1.04
N VAL A 286 -5.69 -2.79 -0.03
CA VAL A 286 -6.51 -4.00 -0.05
C VAL A 286 -5.62 -5.24 0.04
N SER A 287 -4.70 -5.41 -0.91
CA SER A 287 -3.92 -6.63 -1.10
C SER A 287 -2.92 -6.87 0.04
N ILE A 288 -2.11 -5.86 0.38
CA ILE A 288 -1.11 -5.97 1.45
C ILE A 288 -1.80 -6.09 2.81
N ASN A 289 -2.86 -5.29 3.03
CA ASN A 289 -3.68 -5.38 4.23
C ASN A 289 -4.20 -6.81 4.51
N ARG A 290 -4.60 -7.53 3.46
CA ARG A 290 -5.05 -8.93 3.59
C ARG A 290 -3.93 -9.92 3.91
N ARG A 291 -2.72 -9.67 3.43
CA ARG A 291 -1.56 -10.54 3.70
C ARG A 291 -0.96 -10.34 5.07
N ILE A 292 -0.69 -9.10 5.45
CA ILE A 292 0.09 -8.81 6.67
C ILE A 292 -0.70 -8.07 7.75
N GLY A 293 -1.96 -7.78 7.49
CA GLY A 293 -2.83 -7.04 8.40
C GLY A 293 -2.66 -5.53 8.33
N ARG A 294 -3.67 -4.82 8.82
CA ARG A 294 -3.79 -3.37 8.75
C ARG A 294 -2.63 -2.63 9.41
N GLN A 295 -2.22 -3.10 10.59
CA GLN A 295 -1.23 -2.41 11.42
C GLN A 295 0.15 -2.38 10.76
N LYS A 296 0.61 -3.52 10.24
CA LYS A 296 1.89 -3.60 9.53
C LYS A 296 1.84 -2.84 8.20
N THR A 297 0.70 -2.89 7.49
CA THR A 297 0.50 -2.15 6.26
C THR A 297 0.54 -0.64 6.50
N ALA A 298 -0.14 -0.13 7.54
CA ALA A 298 -0.09 1.27 7.92
C ALA A 298 1.33 1.71 8.29
N TYR A 299 2.02 0.92 9.12
CA TYR A 299 3.40 1.20 9.51
C TYR A 299 4.34 1.27 8.30
N MET A 300 4.25 0.29 7.40
CA MET A 300 5.05 0.24 6.16
C MET A 300 4.77 1.45 5.25
N ALA A 301 3.49 1.81 5.06
CA ALA A 301 3.09 2.90 4.17
C ALA A 301 3.47 4.28 4.74
N ILE A 302 3.25 4.52 6.04
CA ILE A 302 3.50 5.81 6.68
C ILE A 302 5.00 6.06 6.83
N THR A 303 5.76 5.06 7.27
CA THR A 303 7.21 5.21 7.45
C THR A 303 7.99 5.12 6.14
N GLY A 304 7.42 4.49 5.11
CA GLY A 304 8.14 4.23 3.86
C GLY A 304 9.41 3.39 4.04
N LEU A 305 9.51 2.62 5.13
CA LEU A 305 10.69 1.81 5.40
C LEU A 305 10.88 0.71 4.35
N ARG A 306 12.13 0.32 4.12
CA ARG A 306 12.45 -0.86 3.33
C ARG A 306 12.35 -2.11 4.19
N VAL A 307 11.52 -3.04 3.74
CA VAL A 307 11.35 -4.36 4.35
C VAL A 307 12.19 -5.36 3.54
N ASP A 308 13.15 -6.00 4.15
CA ASP A 308 13.96 -7.05 3.50
C ASP A 308 13.15 -8.33 3.28
N SER A 309 13.70 -9.24 2.49
CA SER A 309 13.04 -10.50 2.11
C SER A 309 12.72 -11.40 3.30
N GLN A 310 13.62 -11.47 4.29
CA GLN A 310 13.41 -12.30 5.48
C GLN A 310 12.32 -11.72 6.39
N THR A 311 12.29 -10.41 6.57
CA THR A 311 11.22 -9.72 7.32
C THR A 311 9.89 -9.87 6.58
N ALA A 312 9.87 -9.75 5.26
CA ALA A 312 8.69 -9.95 4.42
C ALA A 312 8.13 -11.37 4.54
N LEU A 313 9.00 -12.39 4.57
CA LEU A 313 8.62 -13.78 4.82
C LEU A 313 8.02 -13.94 6.23
N ASN A 314 8.66 -13.39 7.25
CA ASN A 314 8.18 -13.47 8.63
C ASN A 314 6.83 -12.77 8.83
N TRP A 315 6.55 -11.73 8.06
CA TRP A 315 5.28 -11.03 8.10
C TRP A 315 4.17 -11.74 7.31
N GLY A 316 4.52 -12.66 6.41
CA GLY A 316 3.60 -13.29 5.46
C GLY A 316 3.30 -12.41 4.24
N LEU A 317 4.15 -11.41 3.98
CA LEU A 317 4.07 -10.60 2.77
C LEU A 317 4.50 -11.39 1.54
N VAL A 318 5.52 -12.25 1.70
CA VAL A 318 5.95 -13.25 0.71
C VAL A 318 5.85 -14.65 1.31
N ASP A 319 5.77 -15.67 0.46
CA ASP A 319 5.50 -17.04 0.88
C ASP A 319 6.76 -17.91 0.90
N THR A 320 7.71 -17.65 0.02
CA THR A 320 8.97 -18.40 -0.08
C THR A 320 10.12 -17.50 -0.50
N LEU A 321 11.35 -17.91 -0.14
CA LEU A 321 12.58 -17.30 -0.64
C LEU A 321 13.32 -18.27 -1.56
N PHE A 322 14.02 -17.71 -2.55
CA PHE A 322 14.94 -18.44 -3.43
C PHE A 322 16.27 -17.66 -3.61
N THR A 323 17.35 -18.37 -3.97
CA THR A 323 18.71 -17.85 -4.25
C THR A 323 18.95 -17.70 -5.74
#